data_be39b6910c4979a2ce86ca63d2e1f425
#
_entry.id   be39b6910c4979a2ce86ca63d2e1f425
#
_cell.length_a   1.000
_cell.length_b   1.000
_cell.length_c   1.000
_cell.angle_alpha   90.00
_cell.angle_beta   90.00
_cell.angle_gamma   90.00
#
_symmetry.space_group_name_H-M   'P 1'
#
loop_
_entity.id
_entity.type
_entity.pdbx_description
1 polymer ?
#
loop_
_entity_poly.entity_id
_entity_poly.type
_entity_poly.pdbx_seq_one_letter_code
_entity_poly.pdbx_strand_id
1 'polypeptide(L)'
;DTKWYINGISPELTLTKTIARHIRTCLNVSATKKMENTFDSLGEYHAYYGIDDPTRVFSVEFNDGTKTLEIRVGKQIATGDGNYLTVSGDDTVYIVSSDYISNYDYLPVNFADKTMVEKIEKTDDNASYFGNNDKLARFDYIKLSGSAVGDREIVFNMSTGSSADYMPYMMTVPYRRPASESFIEN
;
A
#
# COMPACT_ATOMS: atom_id res chain seq x y z
N ASP A 1 -5.55 -13.69 19.36
CA ASP A 1 -4.94 -12.95 18.23
C ASP A 1 -5.39 -11.49 18.27
N THR A 2 -4.43 -10.57 18.26
CA THR A 2 -4.73 -9.14 18.21
C THR A 2 -5.28 -8.79 16.82
N LYS A 3 -6.50 -8.25 16.78
CA LYS A 3 -7.11 -7.76 15.54
C LYS A 3 -6.97 -6.24 15.47
N TRP A 4 -6.60 -5.75 14.30
CA TRP A 4 -6.53 -4.33 13.99
C TRP A 4 -7.74 -3.93 13.16
N TYR A 5 -8.27 -2.76 13.43
CA TYR A 5 -9.41 -2.19 12.72
C TYR A 5 -9.05 -0.81 12.19
N ILE A 6 -9.63 -0.43 11.08
CA ILE A 6 -9.48 0.91 10.50
C ILE A 6 -10.84 1.57 10.43
N ASN A 7 -10.90 2.78 10.95
CA ASN A 7 -12.12 3.58 10.88
C ASN A 7 -12.53 3.79 9.42
N GLY A 8 -13.78 3.48 9.08
CA GLY A 8 -14.30 3.61 7.71
C GLY A 8 -14.05 2.41 6.80
N ILE A 9 -13.39 1.34 7.28
CA ILE A 9 -13.23 0.08 6.55
C ILE A 9 -13.91 -1.05 7.32
N SER A 10 -14.67 -1.87 6.59
CA SER A 10 -15.31 -3.05 7.17
C SER A 10 -14.27 -4.00 7.77
N PRO A 11 -14.51 -4.54 9.00
CA PRO A 11 -13.51 -5.38 9.70
C PRO A 11 -13.06 -6.60 8.89
N GLU A 12 -13.96 -7.20 8.12
CA GLU A 12 -13.66 -8.36 7.25
C GLU A 12 -12.74 -8.01 6.08
N LEU A 13 -12.74 -6.73 5.64
CA LEU A 13 -11.88 -6.24 4.58
C LEU A 13 -10.54 -5.68 5.10
N THR A 14 -10.29 -5.75 6.40
CA THR A 14 -9.12 -5.16 7.03
C THR A 14 -7.94 -6.13 7.04
N LEU A 15 -6.83 -5.77 6.39
CA LEU A 15 -5.60 -6.55 6.34
C LEU A 15 -4.79 -6.39 7.64
N THR A 16 -5.20 -7.06 8.70
CA THR A 16 -4.64 -6.97 10.06
C THR A 16 -3.11 -7.12 10.10
N LYS A 17 -2.55 -8.10 9.37
CA LYS A 17 -1.09 -8.32 9.32
C LYS A 17 -0.35 -7.15 8.65
N THR A 18 -0.95 -6.54 7.64
CA THR A 18 -0.39 -5.37 6.93
C THR A 18 -0.36 -4.16 7.85
N ILE A 19 -1.42 -3.91 8.61
CA ILE A 19 -1.48 -2.83 9.61
C ILE A 19 -0.40 -3.01 10.66
N ALA A 20 -0.31 -4.18 11.28
CA ALA A 20 0.67 -4.45 12.32
C ALA A 20 2.12 -4.27 11.84
N ARG A 21 2.41 -4.70 10.60
CA ARG A 21 3.72 -4.49 9.99
C ARG A 21 3.98 -3.00 9.74
N HIS A 22 2.99 -2.28 9.23
CA HIS A 22 3.11 -0.86 8.95
C HIS A 22 3.35 -0.03 10.22
N ILE A 23 2.61 -0.27 11.29
CA ILE A 23 2.83 0.39 12.58
C ILE A 23 4.27 0.15 13.07
N ARG A 24 4.78 -1.07 12.98
CA ARG A 24 6.19 -1.35 13.34
C ARG A 24 7.17 -0.55 12.49
N THR A 25 6.91 -0.41 11.19
CA THR A 25 7.74 0.40 10.29
C THR A 25 7.72 1.86 10.72
N CYS A 26 6.55 2.42 11.01
CA CYS A 26 6.40 3.80 11.48
C CYS A 26 7.07 4.07 12.85
N LEU A 27 7.17 3.06 13.71
CA LEU A 27 7.80 3.17 15.02
C LEU A 27 9.32 2.92 15.02
N ASN A 28 9.83 2.27 13.99
CA ASN A 28 11.26 1.96 13.86
C ASN A 28 12.00 3.09 13.14
N VAL A 29 12.06 4.26 13.79
CA VAL A 29 12.69 5.46 13.23
C VAL A 29 14.20 5.31 13.21
N SER A 30 14.83 5.47 12.04
CA SER A 30 16.27 5.53 11.89
C SER A 30 16.68 6.94 11.43
N ALA A 31 17.36 7.66 12.31
CA ALA A 31 17.84 8.99 12.02
C ALA A 31 19.19 8.93 11.28
N THR A 32 19.34 9.79 10.29
CA THR A 32 20.62 9.99 9.57
C THR A 32 21.53 10.98 10.28
N LYS A 33 20.93 11.91 11.03
CA LYS A 33 21.64 12.95 11.77
C LYS A 33 20.85 13.44 12.97
N LYS A 34 21.54 13.73 14.05
CA LYS A 34 21.04 14.48 15.22
C LYS A 34 21.41 15.95 15.05
N MET A 35 20.46 16.84 15.29
CA MET A 35 20.69 18.29 15.24
C MET A 35 21.10 18.80 16.62
N GLU A 36 22.11 19.65 16.65
CA GLU A 36 22.50 20.34 17.88
C GLU A 36 21.56 21.53 18.12
N ASN A 37 21.16 21.71 19.37
CA ASN A 37 20.41 22.91 19.77
C ASN A 37 21.42 24.04 20.03
N THR A 38 21.48 24.99 19.11
CA THR A 38 22.30 26.20 19.20
C THR A 38 21.43 27.47 19.43
N PHE A 39 20.13 27.28 19.74
CA PHE A 39 19.17 28.35 19.95
C PHE A 39 19.04 28.70 21.45
N ASP A 40 18.60 29.91 21.77
CA ASP A 40 18.43 30.38 23.13
C ASP A 40 17.25 29.69 23.85
N SER A 41 16.28 29.19 23.09
CA SER A 41 15.13 28.43 23.62
C SER A 41 14.77 27.19 22.80
N LEU A 42 14.09 26.26 23.47
CA LEU A 42 13.55 25.05 22.80
C LEU A 42 12.48 25.42 21.76
N GLY A 43 11.66 26.44 22.03
CA GLY A 43 10.64 26.92 21.11
C GLY A 43 11.24 27.44 19.80
N GLU A 44 12.30 28.29 19.89
CA GLU A 44 13.00 28.74 18.68
C GLU A 44 13.64 27.59 17.90
N TYR A 45 14.24 26.64 18.61
CA TYR A 45 14.81 25.44 18.02
C TYR A 45 13.76 24.64 17.24
N HIS A 46 12.61 24.34 17.85
CA HIS A 46 11.51 23.60 17.22
C HIS A 46 10.87 24.38 16.07
N ALA A 47 10.63 25.69 16.25
CA ALA A 47 10.05 26.55 15.22
C ALA A 47 10.96 26.64 13.97
N TYR A 48 12.26 26.74 14.17
CA TYR A 48 13.23 26.79 13.07
C TYR A 48 13.13 25.56 12.16
N TYR A 49 12.99 24.37 12.75
CA TYR A 49 12.87 23.09 12.02
C TYR A 49 11.41 22.74 11.65
N GLY A 50 10.43 23.56 12.03
CA GLY A 50 9.02 23.37 11.71
C GLY A 50 8.35 22.26 12.52
N ILE A 51 8.86 21.97 13.71
CA ILE A 51 8.30 20.96 14.63
C ILE A 51 7.03 21.49 15.32
N ASP A 52 6.91 22.81 15.54
CA ASP A 52 5.73 23.45 16.14
C ASP A 52 4.53 23.48 15.17
N ASP A 53 4.80 23.52 13.86
CA ASP A 53 3.80 23.42 12.80
C ASP A 53 4.14 22.22 11.89
N PRO A 54 3.93 20.98 12.37
CA PRO A 54 4.39 19.78 11.71
C PRO A 54 3.58 19.51 10.45
N THR A 55 4.27 19.08 9.39
CA THR A 55 3.64 18.67 8.14
C THR A 55 2.89 17.35 8.27
N ARG A 56 3.29 16.49 9.24
CA ARG A 56 2.66 15.21 9.58
C ARG A 56 2.81 14.95 11.06
N VAL A 57 1.78 14.33 11.64
CA VAL A 57 1.81 13.81 13.01
C VAL A 57 1.37 12.37 13.00
N PHE A 58 2.19 11.51 13.57
CA PHE A 58 1.85 10.12 13.79
C PHE A 58 1.78 9.84 15.29
N SER A 59 0.61 9.42 15.76
CA SER A 59 0.38 9.15 17.19
C SER A 59 -0.03 7.71 17.43
N VAL A 60 0.52 7.10 18.44
CA VAL A 60 0.13 5.78 18.95
C VAL A 60 -0.24 5.90 20.41
N GLU A 61 -1.47 5.55 20.73
CA GLU A 61 -1.95 5.40 22.09
C GLU A 61 -1.90 3.93 22.50
N PHE A 62 -1.31 3.64 23.64
CA PHE A 62 -1.24 2.28 24.15
C PHE A 62 -2.52 1.92 24.92
N ASN A 63 -2.91 0.65 24.91
CA ASN A 63 -4.20 0.13 25.39
C ASN A 63 -4.65 0.56 26.78
N ASP A 64 -3.71 0.97 27.63
CA ASP A 64 -4.00 1.44 28.98
C ASP A 64 -4.26 2.96 29.06
N GLY A 65 -4.15 3.67 27.93
CA GLY A 65 -4.27 5.12 27.86
C GLY A 65 -3.18 5.88 28.62
N THR A 66 -2.22 5.18 29.22
CA THR A 66 -1.21 5.77 30.10
C THR A 66 -0.03 6.36 29.34
N LYS A 67 0.16 5.94 28.09
CA LYS A 67 1.29 6.37 27.28
C LYS A 67 0.86 6.61 25.83
N THR A 68 1.16 7.83 25.35
CA THR A 68 1.07 8.18 23.92
C THR A 68 2.47 8.41 23.40
N LEU A 69 2.79 7.79 22.29
CA LEU A 69 3.96 8.12 21.50
C LEU A 69 3.51 8.99 20.34
N GLU A 70 4.14 10.15 20.19
CA GLU A 70 3.89 11.05 19.08
C GLU A 70 5.18 11.32 18.32
N ILE A 71 5.10 11.24 16.99
CA ILE A 71 6.19 11.58 16.07
C ILE A 71 5.72 12.76 15.25
N ARG A 72 6.46 13.87 15.31
CA ARG A 72 6.18 15.09 14.55
C ARG A 72 7.20 15.24 13.43
N VAL A 73 6.72 15.41 12.20
CA VAL A 73 7.55 15.66 11.02
C VAL A 73 7.48 17.14 10.67
N GLY A 74 8.61 17.79 10.77
CA GLY A 74 8.78 19.20 10.44
C GLY A 74 9.06 19.46 8.96
N LYS A 75 9.82 20.52 8.69
CA LYS A 75 10.20 20.93 7.34
C LYS A 75 11.06 19.90 6.63
N GLN A 76 11.02 19.91 5.31
CA GLN A 76 12.00 19.19 4.48
C GLN A 76 13.35 19.90 4.56
N ILE A 77 14.45 19.14 4.54
CA ILE A 77 15.79 19.73 4.45
C ILE A 77 16.03 20.31 3.06
N ALA A 78 17.00 21.23 2.96
CA ALA A 78 17.24 21.97 1.72
C ALA A 78 17.65 21.11 0.53
N THR A 79 18.25 19.95 0.76
CA THR A 79 18.62 18.99 -0.29
C THR A 79 17.43 18.19 -0.82
N GLY A 80 16.31 18.18 -0.10
CA GLY A 80 15.09 17.51 -0.51
C GLY A 80 14.99 16.01 -0.17
N ASP A 81 16.05 15.39 0.33
CA ASP A 81 16.15 13.95 0.57
C ASP A 81 15.88 13.53 2.02
N GLY A 82 15.40 14.47 2.85
CA GLY A 82 15.03 14.21 4.24
C GLY A 82 14.12 15.27 4.84
N ASN A 83 13.61 14.96 6.03
CA ASN A 83 12.80 15.86 6.84
C ASN A 83 13.35 15.92 8.26
N TYR A 84 13.09 17.03 8.93
CA TYR A 84 13.27 17.14 10.36
C TYR A 84 12.16 16.39 11.09
N LEU A 85 12.50 15.77 12.22
CA LEU A 85 11.56 14.96 12.98
C LEU A 85 11.92 15.01 14.48
N THR A 86 10.89 14.96 15.33
CA THR A 86 11.05 14.74 16.78
C THR A 86 10.09 13.67 17.26
N VAL A 87 10.40 13.08 18.40
CA VAL A 87 9.58 12.04 19.05
C VAL A 87 9.22 12.52 20.45
N SER A 88 7.98 12.31 20.86
CA SER A 88 7.50 12.73 22.19
C SER A 88 8.38 12.18 23.32
N GLY A 89 8.74 13.03 24.26
CA GLY A 89 9.68 12.71 25.36
C GLY A 89 11.15 12.87 24.99
N ASP A 90 11.46 13.31 23.77
CA ASP A 90 12.80 13.69 23.34
C ASP A 90 12.73 15.04 22.59
N ASP A 91 13.30 16.09 23.20
CA ASP A 91 13.30 17.43 22.64
C ASP A 91 14.27 17.59 21.45
N THR A 92 15.01 16.55 21.14
CA THR A 92 15.99 16.57 20.06
C THR A 92 15.33 16.47 18.68
N VAL A 93 15.80 17.30 17.76
CA VAL A 93 15.40 17.20 16.35
C VAL A 93 16.39 16.32 15.59
N TYR A 94 15.85 15.43 14.78
CA TYR A 94 16.58 14.50 13.95
C TYR A 94 16.31 14.74 12.46
N ILE A 95 17.22 14.34 11.60
CA ILE A 95 16.99 14.21 10.15
C ILE A 95 16.71 12.75 9.84
N VAL A 96 15.63 12.53 9.11
CA VAL A 96 15.19 11.22 8.63
C VAL A 96 14.98 11.28 7.14
N SER A 97 15.26 10.21 6.41
CA SER A 97 15.13 10.17 4.95
C SER A 97 13.69 10.37 4.49
N SER A 98 13.50 10.99 3.33
CA SER A 98 12.19 11.18 2.71
C SER A 98 11.50 9.85 2.40
N ASP A 99 12.25 8.79 2.06
CA ASP A 99 11.72 7.45 1.84
C ASP A 99 11.06 6.89 3.12
N TYR A 100 11.66 7.14 4.28
CA TYR A 100 11.06 6.74 5.55
C TYR A 100 9.78 7.54 5.83
N ILE A 101 9.79 8.85 5.58
CA ILE A 101 8.66 9.74 5.82
C ILE A 101 7.42 9.34 5.00
N SER A 102 7.61 8.76 3.82
CA SER A 102 6.51 8.27 2.98
C SER A 102 5.64 7.21 3.68
N ASN A 103 6.17 6.54 4.71
CA ASN A 103 5.36 5.61 5.51
C ASN A 103 4.22 6.30 6.27
N TYR A 104 4.32 7.61 6.54
CA TYR A 104 3.27 8.38 7.21
C TYR A 104 2.18 8.88 6.25
N ASP A 105 2.32 8.65 4.94
CA ASP A 105 1.37 9.07 3.92
C ASP A 105 0.37 7.97 3.52
N TYR A 106 0.40 6.81 4.21
CA TYR A 106 -0.54 5.73 3.93
C TYR A 106 -1.98 6.13 4.29
N LEU A 107 -2.87 5.89 3.35
CA LEU A 107 -4.30 6.10 3.51
C LEU A 107 -4.98 4.81 4.01
N PRO A 108 -6.17 4.91 4.65
CA PRO A 108 -6.94 3.74 5.10
C PRO A 108 -7.11 2.67 4.02
N VAL A 109 -7.33 3.08 2.76
CA VAL A 109 -7.49 2.18 1.61
C VAL A 109 -6.26 1.30 1.32
N ASN A 110 -5.08 1.68 1.80
CA ASN A 110 -3.86 0.88 1.66
C ASN A 110 -3.87 -0.38 2.53
N PHE A 111 -4.76 -0.42 3.53
CA PHE A 111 -4.91 -1.53 4.48
C PHE A 111 -6.20 -2.33 4.24
N ALA A 112 -6.96 -1.99 3.21
CA ALA A 112 -8.13 -2.73 2.81
C ALA A 112 -7.75 -3.90 1.91
N ASP A 113 -8.41 -5.04 2.12
CA ASP A 113 -8.39 -6.12 1.16
C ASP A 113 -9.15 -5.66 -0.10
N LYS A 114 -8.44 -5.65 -1.20
CA LYS A 114 -8.95 -5.25 -2.51
C LYS A 114 -9.25 -6.46 -3.39
N THR A 115 -9.15 -7.64 -2.83
CA THR A 115 -9.44 -8.89 -3.55
C THR A 115 -10.93 -8.94 -3.87
N MET A 116 -11.28 -8.73 -5.12
CA MET A 116 -12.67 -8.78 -5.58
C MET A 116 -13.12 -10.21 -5.88
N VAL A 117 -12.15 -11.07 -6.20
CA VAL A 117 -12.36 -12.48 -6.52
C VAL A 117 -11.35 -13.29 -5.73
N GLU A 118 -11.81 -14.27 -4.98
CA GLU A 118 -10.91 -15.18 -4.26
C GLU A 118 -10.08 -15.98 -5.26
N LYS A 119 -8.81 -16.16 -4.90
CA LYS A 119 -7.91 -17.00 -5.67
C LYS A 119 -8.47 -18.43 -5.66
N ILE A 120 -8.71 -18.97 -6.84
CA ILE A 120 -9.06 -20.37 -6.99
C ILE A 120 -7.79 -21.19 -6.74
N GLU A 121 -7.79 -21.99 -5.67
CA GLU A 121 -6.68 -22.89 -5.39
C GLU A 121 -6.81 -24.16 -6.22
N LYS A 122 -5.67 -24.65 -6.74
CA LYS A 122 -5.63 -25.89 -7.50
C LYS A 122 -5.92 -27.07 -6.58
N THR A 123 -6.90 -27.86 -6.97
CA THR A 123 -7.24 -29.14 -6.36
C THR A 123 -7.25 -30.22 -7.44
N ASP A 124 -7.34 -31.51 -7.07
CA ASP A 124 -7.42 -32.61 -8.05
C ASP A 124 -8.67 -32.45 -8.93
N ASP A 125 -9.77 -31.94 -8.37
CA ASP A 125 -11.02 -31.76 -9.10
C ASP A 125 -10.98 -30.64 -10.15
N ASN A 126 -10.15 -29.63 -9.95
CA ASN A 126 -10.06 -28.45 -10.82
C ASN A 126 -8.68 -28.33 -11.53
N ALA A 127 -7.83 -29.31 -11.43
CA ALA A 127 -6.46 -29.29 -11.97
C ALA A 127 -6.39 -28.91 -13.46
N SER A 128 -7.42 -29.30 -14.25
CA SER A 128 -7.53 -28.96 -15.67
C SER A 128 -7.67 -27.49 -15.97
N TYR A 129 -8.15 -26.68 -15.00
CA TYR A 129 -8.31 -25.23 -15.16
C TYR A 129 -7.00 -24.46 -15.10
N PHE A 130 -5.92 -25.06 -14.59
CA PHE A 130 -4.63 -24.41 -14.39
C PHE A 130 -3.64 -24.61 -15.54
N GLY A 131 -3.89 -25.51 -16.46
CA GLY A 131 -2.98 -25.81 -17.58
C GLY A 131 -1.57 -26.13 -17.10
N ASN A 132 -0.55 -25.60 -17.81
CA ASN A 132 0.86 -25.78 -17.46
C ASN A 132 1.37 -24.82 -16.38
N ASN A 133 0.58 -23.82 -16.02
CA ASN A 133 0.91 -22.87 -14.96
C ASN A 133 0.12 -23.21 -13.70
N ASP A 134 0.79 -23.80 -12.71
CA ASP A 134 0.16 -24.22 -11.45
C ASP A 134 -0.29 -23.06 -10.54
N LYS A 135 -0.09 -21.81 -10.95
CA LYS A 135 -0.33 -20.63 -10.11
C LYS A 135 -1.64 -19.92 -10.39
N LEU A 136 -2.17 -20.03 -11.60
CA LEU A 136 -3.35 -19.26 -12.03
C LEU A 136 -4.37 -20.15 -12.74
N ALA A 137 -5.63 -20.07 -12.30
CA ALA A 137 -6.72 -20.69 -13.02
C ALA A 137 -6.94 -19.97 -14.36
N ARG A 138 -7.20 -20.73 -15.41
CA ARG A 138 -7.58 -20.20 -16.72
C ARG A 138 -9.06 -19.86 -16.73
N PHE A 139 -9.40 -18.73 -17.30
CA PHE A 139 -10.78 -18.32 -17.51
C PHE A 139 -11.19 -18.64 -18.95
N ASP A 140 -12.33 -19.29 -19.12
CA ASP A 140 -12.88 -19.55 -20.46
C ASP A 140 -13.38 -18.25 -21.12
N TYR A 141 -13.82 -17.31 -20.29
CA TYR A 141 -14.51 -16.12 -20.74
C TYR A 141 -14.36 -14.98 -19.73
N ILE A 142 -14.01 -13.79 -20.21
CA ILE A 142 -13.98 -12.55 -19.43
C ILE A 142 -14.75 -11.48 -20.20
N LYS A 143 -15.68 -10.83 -19.55
CA LYS A 143 -16.43 -9.69 -20.08
C LYS A 143 -16.19 -8.46 -19.23
N LEU A 144 -15.79 -7.37 -19.85
CA LEU A 144 -15.70 -6.06 -19.26
C LEU A 144 -16.79 -5.17 -19.84
N SER A 145 -17.54 -4.47 -19.00
CA SER A 145 -18.58 -3.53 -19.41
C SER A 145 -18.69 -2.38 -18.40
N GLY A 146 -19.28 -1.27 -18.83
CA GLY A 146 -19.52 -0.08 -18.01
C GLY A 146 -18.71 1.13 -18.43
N SER A 147 -18.89 2.24 -17.72
CA SER A 147 -18.31 3.55 -18.05
C SER A 147 -16.78 3.56 -18.13
N ALA A 148 -16.11 2.73 -17.34
CA ALA A 148 -14.64 2.60 -17.36
C ALA A 148 -14.09 2.15 -18.72
N VAL A 149 -14.89 1.44 -19.53
CA VAL A 149 -14.55 1.02 -20.89
C VAL A 149 -15.32 1.81 -21.95
N GLY A 150 -15.84 2.99 -21.59
CA GLY A 150 -16.52 3.92 -22.48
C GLY A 150 -17.87 3.40 -22.98
N ASP A 151 -18.65 2.77 -22.10
CA ASP A 151 -19.95 2.13 -22.38
C ASP A 151 -19.90 1.06 -23.49
N ARG A 152 -18.70 0.56 -23.75
CA ARG A 152 -18.47 -0.55 -24.68
C ARG A 152 -18.41 -1.88 -23.93
N GLU A 153 -18.53 -2.92 -24.70
CA GLU A 153 -18.28 -4.27 -24.21
C GLU A 153 -16.92 -4.74 -24.73
N ILE A 154 -16.08 -5.29 -23.84
CA ILE A 154 -14.84 -5.95 -24.22
C ILE A 154 -14.96 -7.40 -23.77
N VAL A 155 -14.75 -8.34 -24.69
CA VAL A 155 -14.87 -9.76 -24.41
C VAL A 155 -13.57 -10.47 -24.80
N PHE A 156 -13.06 -11.24 -23.88
CA PHE A 156 -11.96 -12.17 -24.09
C PHE A 156 -12.48 -13.60 -23.97
N ASN A 157 -12.09 -14.43 -24.90
CA ASN A 157 -12.35 -15.88 -24.85
C ASN A 157 -11.02 -16.63 -24.83
N MET A 158 -10.99 -17.74 -24.14
CA MET A 158 -9.85 -18.65 -24.20
C MET A 158 -9.70 -19.18 -25.63
N SER A 159 -8.48 -19.19 -26.13
CA SER A 159 -8.16 -19.77 -27.43
C SER A 159 -8.21 -21.30 -27.38
N THR A 160 -8.62 -21.92 -28.48
CA THR A 160 -8.68 -23.38 -28.61
C THR A 160 -7.77 -23.86 -29.73
N GLY A 161 -7.34 -25.11 -29.66
CA GLY A 161 -6.48 -25.73 -30.66
C GLY A 161 -5.03 -25.22 -30.58
N SER A 162 -4.31 -25.30 -31.69
CA SER A 162 -2.86 -25.00 -31.77
C SER A 162 -2.52 -23.53 -31.49
N SER A 163 -3.49 -22.62 -31.50
CA SER A 163 -3.27 -21.20 -31.12
C SER A 163 -3.24 -21.01 -29.62
N ALA A 164 -3.75 -21.92 -28.81
CA ALA A 164 -3.77 -21.81 -27.36
C ALA A 164 -2.37 -21.79 -26.71
N ASP A 165 -1.38 -22.42 -27.40
CA ASP A 165 0.00 -22.48 -26.87
C ASP A 165 0.74 -21.15 -26.98
N TYR A 166 0.35 -20.30 -27.94
CA TYR A 166 1.02 -19.02 -28.20
C TYR A 166 0.16 -17.79 -27.84
N MET A 167 -1.14 -17.95 -27.87
CA MET A 167 -2.13 -16.91 -27.65
C MET A 167 -3.30 -17.47 -26.85
N PRO A 168 -3.14 -17.65 -25.53
CA PRO A 168 -4.13 -18.33 -24.70
C PRO A 168 -5.47 -17.59 -24.66
N TYR A 169 -5.47 -16.27 -24.91
CA TYR A 169 -6.69 -15.47 -24.93
C TYR A 169 -6.84 -14.69 -26.23
N MET A 170 -8.07 -14.58 -26.68
CA MET A 170 -8.45 -13.80 -27.85
C MET A 170 -9.51 -12.79 -27.45
N MET A 171 -9.25 -11.50 -27.63
CA MET A 171 -10.30 -10.50 -27.59
C MET A 171 -11.23 -10.68 -28.81
N THR A 172 -12.51 -10.84 -28.58
CA THR A 172 -13.50 -11.10 -29.62
C THR A 172 -14.45 -9.93 -29.85
N VAL A 173 -14.56 -9.03 -28.88
CA VAL A 173 -15.34 -7.78 -28.95
C VAL A 173 -14.48 -6.66 -28.39
N PRO A 174 -14.44 -5.49 -29.00
CA PRO A 174 -15.07 -5.07 -30.28
C PRO A 174 -14.35 -5.57 -31.53
N TYR A 175 -13.12 -6.07 -31.39
CA TYR A 175 -12.30 -6.57 -32.50
C TYR A 175 -11.67 -7.90 -32.15
N ARG A 176 -11.53 -8.77 -33.13
CA ARG A 176 -10.81 -10.02 -32.93
C ARG A 176 -9.30 -9.76 -32.96
N ARG A 177 -8.63 -9.87 -31.80
CA ARG A 177 -7.19 -9.70 -31.65
C ARG A 177 -6.65 -10.63 -30.57
N PRO A 178 -5.39 -11.09 -30.67
CA PRO A 178 -4.72 -11.75 -29.57
C PRO A 178 -4.66 -10.83 -28.34
N ALA A 179 -4.92 -11.36 -27.18
CA ALA A 179 -4.73 -10.67 -25.91
C ALA A 179 -3.42 -11.12 -25.28
N SER A 180 -2.68 -10.18 -24.71
CA SER A 180 -1.47 -10.50 -23.96
C SER A 180 -1.87 -11.22 -22.67
N GLU A 181 -1.25 -12.35 -22.39
CA GLU A 181 -1.42 -13.08 -21.14
C GLU A 181 -1.13 -12.21 -19.92
N SER A 182 -0.06 -11.41 -19.98
CA SER A 182 0.30 -10.48 -18.91
C SER A 182 -0.74 -9.37 -18.63
N PHE A 183 -1.61 -9.06 -19.58
CA PHE A 183 -2.71 -8.12 -19.37
C PHE A 183 -3.90 -8.74 -18.64
N ILE A 184 -4.10 -10.03 -18.79
CA ILE A 184 -5.23 -10.77 -18.22
C ILE A 184 -4.90 -11.32 -16.84
N GLU A 185 -3.62 -11.65 -16.59
CA GLU A 185 -3.12 -12.28 -15.37
C GLU A 185 -2.64 -11.29 -14.29
N ASN A 186 -2.61 -9.97 -14.57
CA ASN A 186 -2.32 -8.90 -13.62
C ASN A 186 -3.59 -8.19 -13.15
#